data_69873ea3c360ca7cf297dd64cd8f2a33
#
_entry.id   69873ea3c360ca7cf297dd64cd8f2a33
#
_cell.length_a   1.000
_cell.length_b   1.000
_cell.length_c   1.000
_cell.angle_alpha   90.00
_cell.angle_beta   90.00
_cell.angle_gamma   90.00
#
_symmetry.space_group_name_H-M   'P 1'
#
loop_
_entity.id
_entity.type
_entity.pdbx_description
1 polymer ?
#
loop_
_entity_poly.entity_id
_entity_poly.type
_entity_poly.pdbx_seq_one_letter_code
_entity_poly.pdbx_strand_id
1 'polypeptide(L)'
;MAKGKNPLYGQNSFDKRVGERLFAEAGTLLEHENSTDALDIASYSIPADKLQVGDIVRIKVFCTVLDNNGTDTLTPILKFGGTAIATGAALDVADSDIVYAWADVHVTTEGSAGTMTAIAEIRTDAVGGTSVTAATNLTSKDTTSAIDVVLNVDWSSAHADNEVRIDAFSVELV
;
A
#
# COMPACT_ATOMS: atom_id res chain seq x y z
N MET A 1 -22.94 26.98 41.22
CA MET A 1 -21.57 26.92 40.67
C MET A 1 -21.57 26.02 39.46
N ALA A 2 -21.49 26.59 38.27
CA ALA A 2 -21.42 25.80 37.03
C ALA A 2 -20.00 25.26 36.88
N LYS A 3 -19.86 23.93 36.81
CA LYS A 3 -18.59 23.28 36.47
C LYS A 3 -18.27 23.63 35.00
N GLY A 4 -17.22 24.44 34.80
CA GLY A 4 -16.71 24.74 33.48
C GLY A 4 -16.34 23.47 32.75
N LYS A 5 -16.93 23.23 31.60
CA LYS A 5 -16.51 22.20 30.66
C LYS A 5 -15.13 22.61 30.16
N ASN A 6 -14.14 21.75 30.41
CA ASN A 6 -12.79 21.92 29.87
C ASN A 6 -12.85 21.77 28.35
N PRO A 7 -12.58 22.83 27.55
CA PRO A 7 -12.75 22.78 26.11
C PRO A 7 -11.62 22.04 25.36
N LEU A 8 -10.65 21.46 26.10
CA LEU A 8 -9.47 20.82 25.51
C LEU A 8 -9.58 19.31 25.31
N TYR A 9 -10.66 18.69 25.70
CA TYR A 9 -10.92 17.29 25.44
C TYR A 9 -12.26 17.13 24.73
N GLY A 10 -12.25 17.32 23.43
CA GLY A 10 -13.25 16.73 22.56
C GLY A 10 -13.08 15.21 22.62
N GLN A 11 -13.50 14.62 23.76
CA GLN A 11 -13.65 13.19 23.86
C GLN A 11 -14.67 12.79 22.81
N ASN A 12 -14.28 12.19 21.72
CA ASN A 12 -15.10 11.19 21.01
C ASN A 12 -14.71 10.92 19.55
N SER A 13 -13.78 11.63 18.95
CA SER A 13 -13.38 11.26 17.57
C SER A 13 -12.13 10.38 17.50
N PHE A 14 -11.21 10.53 18.46
CA PHE A 14 -9.96 9.74 18.47
C PHE A 14 -10.19 8.26 18.82
N ASP A 15 -11.07 7.94 19.77
CA ASP A 15 -11.26 6.56 20.24
C ASP A 15 -11.99 5.63 19.25
N LYS A 16 -12.61 6.18 18.20
CA LYS A 16 -13.39 5.37 17.25
C LYS A 16 -12.65 4.98 15.98
N ARG A 17 -11.47 5.55 15.74
CA ARG A 17 -10.72 5.32 14.49
C ARG A 17 -9.49 4.45 14.64
N VAL A 18 -8.93 4.36 15.85
CA VAL A 18 -7.77 3.52 16.12
C VAL A 18 -8.14 2.05 15.94
N GLY A 19 -7.45 1.38 15.03
CA GLY A 19 -7.68 -0.02 14.70
C GLY A 19 -8.89 -0.26 13.78
N GLU A 20 -9.40 0.77 13.09
CA GLU A 20 -10.45 0.57 12.11
C GLU A 20 -9.88 -0.09 10.85
N ARG A 21 -10.34 -1.31 10.58
CA ARG A 21 -10.04 -1.98 9.32
C ARG A 21 -10.90 -1.38 8.20
N LEU A 22 -10.27 -0.71 7.24
CA LEU A 22 -10.95 -0.17 6.07
C LEU A 22 -11.19 -1.26 5.02
N PHE A 23 -10.18 -2.12 4.84
CA PHE A 23 -10.21 -3.19 3.87
C PHE A 23 -9.32 -4.34 4.33
N ALA A 24 -9.76 -5.57 4.11
CA ALA A 24 -8.91 -6.75 4.20
C ALA A 24 -9.46 -7.84 3.29
N GLU A 25 -8.58 -8.41 2.53
CA GLU A 25 -8.84 -9.52 1.65
C GLU A 25 -7.71 -10.53 1.78
N ALA A 26 -8.04 -11.81 1.72
CA ALA A 26 -7.09 -12.91 1.79
C ALA A 26 -7.55 -14.04 0.88
N GLY A 27 -6.60 -14.75 0.29
CA GLY A 27 -6.86 -15.79 -0.68
C GLY A 27 -6.60 -15.33 -2.10
N THR A 28 -6.76 -16.17 -3.06
CA THR A 28 -6.43 -15.94 -4.47
C THR A 28 -7.29 -14.82 -5.05
N LEU A 29 -6.69 -13.67 -5.33
CA LEU A 29 -7.47 -12.53 -5.73
C LEU A 29 -7.18 -12.04 -7.13
N LEU A 30 -5.93 -11.88 -7.47
CA LEU A 30 -5.51 -11.50 -8.81
C LEU A 30 -4.19 -12.18 -9.12
N GLU A 31 -4.10 -12.69 -10.31
CA GLU A 31 -2.89 -13.23 -10.91
C GLU A 31 -2.45 -12.29 -12.03
N HIS A 32 -1.16 -12.06 -12.12
CA HIS A 32 -0.58 -11.33 -13.23
C HIS A 32 0.35 -12.27 -13.99
N GLU A 33 -0.01 -12.56 -15.21
CA GLU A 33 0.71 -13.49 -16.07
C GLU A 33 0.92 -12.92 -17.47
N ASN A 34 1.92 -13.41 -18.16
CA ASN A 34 2.16 -13.28 -19.59
C ASN A 34 2.05 -11.84 -20.15
N SER A 35 2.49 -10.84 -19.38
CA SER A 35 2.46 -9.46 -19.80
C SER A 35 3.66 -8.68 -19.26
N THR A 36 4.13 -7.70 -20.03
CA THR A 36 5.07 -6.66 -19.61
C THR A 36 4.35 -5.36 -19.25
N ASP A 37 3.02 -5.31 -19.36
CA ASP A 37 2.28 -4.14 -18.94
C ASP A 37 2.23 -4.10 -17.40
N ALA A 38 2.65 -2.99 -16.82
CA ALA A 38 2.55 -2.78 -15.39
C ALA A 38 1.08 -2.84 -14.95
N LEU A 39 0.73 -3.83 -14.11
CA LEU A 39 -0.63 -4.09 -13.67
C LEU A 39 -0.84 -3.78 -12.19
N ASP A 40 -1.96 -3.15 -11.89
CA ASP A 40 -2.44 -2.93 -10.52
C ASP A 40 -3.09 -4.23 -10.01
N ILE A 41 -2.34 -5.04 -9.25
CA ILE A 41 -2.78 -6.36 -8.78
C ILE A 41 -3.51 -6.32 -7.44
N ALA A 42 -3.30 -5.28 -6.63
CA ALA A 42 -4.09 -5.01 -5.44
C ALA A 42 -4.50 -3.55 -5.44
N SER A 43 -5.78 -3.27 -5.23
CA SER A 43 -6.27 -1.91 -5.13
C SER A 43 -7.40 -1.77 -4.13
N TYR A 44 -7.40 -0.66 -3.39
CA TYR A 44 -8.50 -0.24 -2.53
C TYR A 44 -8.63 1.27 -2.56
N SER A 45 -9.84 1.75 -2.75
CA SER A 45 -10.16 3.18 -2.77
C SER A 45 -10.67 3.61 -1.39
N ILE A 46 -9.87 4.36 -0.66
CA ILE A 46 -10.27 4.96 0.62
C ILE A 46 -11.34 6.02 0.29
N PRO A 47 -12.55 5.94 0.89
CA PRO A 47 -13.61 6.87 0.56
C PRO A 47 -13.26 8.34 0.80
N ALA A 48 -13.87 9.23 0.03
CA ALA A 48 -13.79 10.69 0.23
C ALA A 48 -14.13 11.07 1.68
N ASP A 49 -13.47 12.09 2.20
CA ASP A 49 -13.66 12.63 3.56
C ASP A 49 -13.39 11.62 4.70
N LYS A 50 -12.77 10.48 4.38
CA LYS A 50 -12.46 9.45 5.38
C LYS A 50 -11.23 9.80 6.21
N LEU A 51 -10.21 10.39 5.58
CA LEU A 51 -8.93 10.71 6.21
C LEU A 51 -8.94 12.07 6.89
N GLN A 52 -8.41 12.14 8.11
CA GLN A 52 -8.29 13.35 8.92
C GLN A 52 -6.85 13.55 9.39
N VAL A 53 -6.52 14.78 9.75
CA VAL A 53 -5.20 15.12 10.34
C VAL A 53 -4.94 14.23 11.57
N GLY A 54 -3.78 13.59 11.58
CA GLY A 54 -3.35 12.68 12.63
C GLY A 54 -3.68 11.20 12.39
N ASP A 55 -4.49 10.87 11.39
CA ASP A 55 -4.70 9.48 11.00
C ASP A 55 -3.40 8.88 10.42
N ILE A 56 -3.22 7.59 10.68
CA ILE A 56 -2.19 6.77 10.05
C ILE A 56 -2.88 5.68 9.26
N VAL A 57 -2.65 5.65 7.96
CA VAL A 57 -3.10 4.55 7.10
C VAL A 57 -2.02 3.50 7.05
N ARG A 58 -2.28 2.34 7.61
CA ARG A 58 -1.41 1.16 7.53
C ARG A 58 -1.82 0.27 6.38
N ILE A 59 -0.85 -0.05 5.55
CA ILE A 59 -1.03 -0.89 4.35
C ILE A 59 -0.15 -2.12 4.48
N LYS A 60 -0.69 -3.30 4.15
CA LYS A 60 0.08 -4.55 4.08
C LYS A 60 -0.39 -5.35 2.89
N VAL A 61 0.56 -5.81 2.10
CA VAL A 61 0.32 -6.70 0.95
C VAL A 61 1.29 -7.86 1.00
N PHE A 62 0.78 -9.05 0.76
CA PHE A 62 1.57 -10.27 0.57
C PHE A 62 1.26 -10.85 -0.79
N CYS A 63 2.30 -11.18 -1.53
CA CYS A 63 2.21 -11.85 -2.82
C CYS A 63 3.13 -13.06 -2.84
N THR A 64 2.74 -14.09 -3.57
CA THR A 64 3.60 -15.23 -3.90
C THR A 64 3.85 -15.24 -5.40
N VAL A 65 5.10 -15.41 -5.80
CA VAL A 65 5.46 -15.77 -7.18
C VAL A 65 5.07 -17.21 -7.37
N LEU A 66 4.13 -17.51 -8.28
CA LEU A 66 3.64 -18.86 -8.51
C LEU A 66 4.54 -19.61 -9.48
N ASP A 67 4.98 -18.91 -10.52
CA ASP A 67 5.90 -19.42 -11.54
C ASP A 67 6.76 -18.28 -12.08
N ASN A 68 7.94 -18.59 -12.59
CA ASN A 68 8.87 -17.62 -13.16
C ASN A 68 9.69 -18.23 -14.29
N ASN A 69 9.79 -17.52 -15.41
CA ASN A 69 10.62 -17.93 -16.54
C ASN A 69 12.10 -17.57 -16.31
N GLY A 70 12.77 -18.37 -15.53
CA GLY A 70 14.25 -18.41 -15.44
C GLY A 70 14.89 -17.11 -14.93
N THR A 71 15.10 -16.12 -15.77
CA THR A 71 15.83 -14.88 -15.45
C THR A 71 14.96 -13.62 -15.56
N ASP A 72 13.66 -13.78 -15.74
CA ASP A 72 12.76 -12.64 -15.79
C ASP A 72 12.63 -11.98 -14.42
N THR A 73 12.56 -10.66 -14.40
CA THR A 73 12.53 -9.91 -13.15
C THR A 73 11.16 -9.31 -12.90
N LEU A 74 10.78 -9.26 -11.62
CA LEU A 74 9.57 -8.62 -11.11
C LEU A 74 9.92 -7.30 -10.44
N THR A 75 9.23 -6.22 -10.78
CA THR A 75 9.35 -4.91 -10.12
C THR A 75 8.05 -4.55 -9.41
N PRO A 76 7.96 -4.67 -8.07
CA PRO A 76 6.79 -4.24 -7.32
C PRO A 76 6.84 -2.73 -7.01
N ILE A 77 5.69 -2.04 -7.08
CA ILE A 77 5.54 -0.62 -6.79
C ILE A 77 4.32 -0.41 -5.90
N LEU A 78 4.52 0.07 -4.67
CA LEU A 78 3.42 0.48 -3.79
C LEU A 78 3.08 1.95 -4.03
N LYS A 79 1.81 2.25 -4.34
CA LYS A 79 1.32 3.60 -4.64
C LYS A 79 0.26 4.03 -3.64
N PHE A 80 0.23 5.34 -3.35
CA PHE A 80 -0.81 5.99 -2.55
C PHE A 80 -1.27 7.27 -3.26
N GLY A 81 -2.55 7.36 -3.59
CA GLY A 81 -3.11 8.48 -4.35
C GLY A 81 -2.34 8.73 -5.65
N GLY A 82 -2.03 7.69 -6.41
CA GLY A 82 -1.32 7.74 -7.69
C GLY A 82 0.19 8.00 -7.58
N THR A 83 0.74 8.23 -6.39
CA THR A 83 2.18 8.46 -6.18
C THR A 83 2.85 7.21 -5.65
N ALA A 84 3.96 6.77 -6.26
CA ALA A 84 4.78 5.68 -5.74
C ALA A 84 5.37 6.08 -4.38
N ILE A 85 5.09 5.30 -3.34
CA ILE A 85 5.64 5.49 -1.98
C ILE A 85 6.77 4.51 -1.68
N ALA A 86 6.84 3.41 -2.42
CA ALA A 86 8.01 2.54 -2.49
C ALA A 86 8.05 1.88 -3.87
N THR A 87 9.26 1.72 -4.40
CA THR A 87 9.53 0.97 -5.63
C THR A 87 10.60 -0.06 -5.31
N GLY A 88 10.30 -1.33 -5.49
CA GLY A 88 11.25 -2.42 -5.37
C GLY A 88 12.29 -2.37 -6.48
N ALA A 89 13.42 -3.04 -6.28
CA ALA A 89 14.33 -3.30 -7.38
C ALA A 89 13.66 -4.28 -8.37
N ALA A 90 14.14 -4.32 -9.61
CA ALA A 90 13.85 -5.41 -10.51
C ALA A 90 14.54 -6.67 -9.97
N LEU A 91 13.76 -7.64 -9.50
CA LEU A 91 14.25 -8.81 -8.78
C LEU A 91 14.11 -10.04 -9.67
N ASP A 92 15.20 -10.79 -9.77
CA ASP A 92 15.17 -12.15 -10.29
C ASP A 92 14.53 -13.04 -9.21
N VAL A 93 13.22 -13.25 -9.35
CA VAL A 93 12.41 -14.02 -8.41
C VAL A 93 12.33 -15.47 -8.87
N ALA A 94 12.11 -16.39 -7.95
CA ALA A 94 11.92 -17.80 -8.22
C ALA A 94 10.51 -18.24 -7.78
N ASP A 95 10.11 -19.43 -8.22
CA ASP A 95 8.85 -20.05 -7.80
C ASP A 95 8.76 -20.14 -6.28
N SER A 96 7.63 -19.73 -5.76
CA SER A 96 7.34 -19.65 -4.33
C SER A 96 8.04 -18.51 -3.57
N ASP A 97 8.79 -17.64 -4.24
CA ASP A 97 9.31 -16.44 -3.59
C ASP A 97 8.16 -15.53 -3.14
N ILE A 98 8.39 -14.86 -2.03
CA ILE A 98 7.40 -13.98 -1.41
C ILE A 98 7.80 -12.52 -1.65
N VAL A 99 6.84 -11.72 -2.08
CA VAL A 99 6.93 -10.26 -2.08
C VAL A 99 6.04 -9.71 -0.98
N TYR A 100 6.63 -8.94 -0.09
CA TYR A 100 5.93 -8.27 0.99
C TYR A 100 6.09 -6.76 0.85
N ALA A 101 4.97 -6.03 0.81
CA ALA A 101 4.96 -4.58 0.84
C ALA A 101 4.15 -4.08 2.04
N TRP A 102 4.68 -3.07 2.74
CA TRP A 102 3.94 -2.38 3.80
C TRP A 102 4.22 -0.89 3.79
N ALA A 103 3.29 -0.12 4.33
CA ALA A 103 3.48 1.31 4.56
C ALA A 103 2.66 1.80 5.75
N ASP A 104 3.18 2.85 6.42
CA ASP A 104 2.43 3.74 7.28
C ASP A 104 2.41 5.13 6.63
N VAL A 105 1.21 5.63 6.31
CA VAL A 105 0.98 6.95 5.71
C VAL A 105 0.32 7.86 6.73
N HIS A 106 1.05 8.87 7.20
CA HIS A 106 0.61 9.82 8.21
C HIS A 106 -0.04 11.04 7.54
N VAL A 107 -1.28 11.33 7.86
CA VAL A 107 -2.01 12.51 7.37
C VAL A 107 -1.58 13.73 8.18
N THR A 108 -0.92 14.71 7.53
CA THR A 108 -0.42 15.92 8.17
C THR A 108 -1.32 17.13 7.95
N THR A 109 -1.96 17.22 6.79
CA THR A 109 -3.04 18.17 6.52
C THR A 109 -4.11 17.49 5.66
N GLU A 110 -5.36 17.93 5.80
CA GLU A 110 -6.51 17.45 5.04
C GLU A 110 -7.04 18.51 4.06
N GLY A 111 -8.05 18.16 3.27
CA GLY A 111 -8.69 19.03 2.27
C GLY A 111 -8.17 18.75 0.85
N SER A 112 -8.54 19.63 -0.08
CA SER A 112 -8.21 19.44 -1.52
C SER A 112 -6.71 19.54 -1.85
N ALA A 113 -5.89 20.05 -0.93
CA ALA A 113 -4.44 20.17 -1.06
C ALA A 113 -3.72 19.50 0.14
N GLY A 114 -4.28 18.43 0.67
CA GLY A 114 -3.75 17.69 1.80
C GLY A 114 -2.31 17.23 1.61
N THR A 115 -1.60 17.07 2.71
CA THR A 115 -0.20 16.58 2.74
C THR A 115 -0.09 15.39 3.67
N MET A 116 0.79 14.47 3.32
CA MET A 116 1.03 13.25 4.08
C MET A 116 2.50 12.87 4.03
N THR A 117 2.93 12.06 4.98
CA THR A 117 4.27 11.45 4.97
C THR A 117 4.10 9.95 5.01
N ALA A 118 4.65 9.27 4.02
CA ALA A 118 4.66 7.82 3.95
C ALA A 118 6.04 7.28 4.36
N ILE A 119 6.05 6.22 5.16
CA ILE A 119 7.20 5.33 5.37
C ILE A 119 6.76 3.98 4.83
N ALA A 120 7.48 3.47 3.85
CA ALA A 120 7.10 2.25 3.16
C ALA A 120 8.31 1.34 2.96
N GLU A 121 8.06 0.04 2.85
CA GLU A 121 9.08 -0.97 2.62
C GLU A 121 8.53 -2.04 1.68
N ILE A 122 9.39 -2.48 0.76
CA ILE A 122 9.17 -3.67 -0.06
C ILE A 122 10.29 -4.64 0.21
N ARG A 123 9.94 -5.88 0.51
CA ARG A 123 10.86 -7.01 0.73
C ARG A 123 10.51 -8.17 -0.15
N THR A 124 11.52 -8.94 -0.47
CA THR A 124 11.38 -10.27 -1.06
C THR A 124 12.33 -11.22 -0.38
N ASP A 125 12.01 -12.51 -0.39
CA ASP A 125 12.90 -13.60 0.03
C ASP A 125 13.70 -14.20 -1.13
N ALA A 126 13.54 -13.67 -2.35
CA ALA A 126 14.36 -14.03 -3.50
C ALA A 126 15.85 -13.93 -3.18
N VAL A 127 16.66 -14.82 -3.74
CA VAL A 127 18.12 -14.81 -3.58
C VAL A 127 18.70 -13.49 -4.09
N GLY A 128 19.36 -12.75 -3.20
CA GLY A 128 19.83 -11.39 -3.51
C GLY A 128 18.76 -10.30 -3.38
N GLY A 129 17.57 -10.68 -2.94
CA GLY A 129 16.49 -9.74 -2.66
C GLY A 129 16.88 -8.72 -1.61
N THR A 130 16.58 -7.47 -1.87
CA THR A 130 16.88 -6.35 -0.99
C THR A 130 15.60 -5.79 -0.40
N SER A 131 15.67 -5.41 0.88
CA SER A 131 14.65 -4.56 1.45
C SER A 131 14.86 -3.14 0.95
N VAL A 132 13.83 -2.56 0.34
CA VAL A 132 13.82 -1.15 -0.04
C VAL A 132 12.92 -0.41 0.93
N THR A 133 13.53 0.48 1.72
CA THR A 133 12.79 1.38 2.63
C THR A 133 12.78 2.77 2.04
N ALA A 134 11.60 3.35 1.91
CA ALA A 134 11.42 4.70 1.39
C ALA A 134 10.67 5.58 2.37
N ALA A 135 11.04 6.86 2.43
CA ALA A 135 10.28 7.91 3.09
C ALA A 135 9.88 8.94 2.04
N THR A 136 8.59 9.17 1.88
CA THR A 136 8.04 10.01 0.81
C THR A 136 7.10 11.06 1.38
N ASN A 137 7.35 12.32 1.03
CA ASN A 137 6.41 13.40 1.30
C ASN A 137 5.39 13.48 0.15
N LEU A 138 4.13 13.30 0.48
CA LEU A 138 3.01 13.37 -0.43
C LEU A 138 2.37 14.76 -0.31
N THR A 139 2.30 15.47 -1.42
CA THR A 139 1.65 16.79 -1.50
C THR A 139 0.47 16.75 -2.44
N SER A 140 -0.48 17.68 -2.27
CA SER A 140 -1.67 17.80 -3.13
C SER A 140 -2.49 16.50 -3.16
N LYS A 141 -2.65 15.86 -1.99
CA LYS A 141 -3.53 14.69 -1.83
C LYS A 141 -4.90 15.17 -1.37
N ASP A 142 -5.84 15.15 -2.29
CA ASP A 142 -7.21 15.59 -2.03
C ASP A 142 -7.95 14.57 -1.15
N THR A 143 -8.05 14.85 0.16
CA THR A 143 -8.77 13.96 1.10
C THR A 143 -10.29 14.13 1.01
N THR A 144 -10.79 15.14 0.28
CA THR A 144 -12.23 15.30 -0.03
C THR A 144 -12.69 14.45 -1.20
N SER A 145 -11.76 13.79 -1.86
CA SER A 145 -11.97 12.79 -2.92
C SER A 145 -11.47 11.42 -2.47
N ALA A 146 -11.86 10.38 -3.16
CA ALA A 146 -11.34 9.04 -2.90
C ALA A 146 -9.84 8.96 -3.19
N ILE A 147 -9.09 8.23 -2.35
CA ILE A 147 -7.64 8.04 -2.48
C ILE A 147 -7.35 6.57 -2.67
N ASP A 148 -6.71 6.22 -3.79
CA ASP A 148 -6.39 4.83 -4.09
C ASP A 148 -5.09 4.39 -3.42
N VAL A 149 -5.13 3.19 -2.86
CA VAL A 149 -3.98 2.40 -2.41
C VAL A 149 -3.81 1.27 -3.41
N VAL A 150 -2.62 1.15 -4.00
CA VAL A 150 -2.38 0.21 -5.10
C VAL A 150 -1.04 -0.48 -4.92
N LEU A 151 -0.99 -1.81 -5.10
CA LEU A 151 0.22 -2.53 -5.44
C LEU A 151 0.21 -2.80 -6.94
N ASN A 152 1.21 -2.26 -7.61
CA ASN A 152 1.47 -2.45 -9.03
C ASN A 152 2.67 -3.38 -9.18
N VAL A 153 2.66 -4.26 -10.16
CA VAL A 153 3.77 -5.13 -10.51
C VAL A 153 4.07 -5.05 -12.00
N ASP A 154 5.34 -5.24 -12.35
CA ASP A 154 5.84 -5.13 -13.72
C ASP A 154 6.88 -6.23 -13.96
N TRP A 155 6.63 -7.09 -14.95
CA TRP A 155 7.57 -8.12 -15.39
C TRP A 155 8.49 -7.58 -16.50
N SER A 156 9.76 -7.98 -16.48
CA SER A 156 10.72 -7.59 -17.52
C SER A 156 10.43 -8.20 -18.89
N SER A 157 9.71 -9.31 -18.94
CA SER A 157 9.32 -10.01 -20.16
C SER A 157 7.90 -10.57 -20.03
N ALA A 158 7.17 -10.63 -21.16
CA ALA A 158 5.91 -11.35 -21.23
C ALA A 158 6.19 -12.84 -21.45
N HIS A 159 5.88 -13.67 -20.48
CA HIS A 159 6.01 -15.12 -20.56
C HIS A 159 4.87 -15.79 -19.79
N ALA A 160 4.34 -16.89 -20.33
CA ALA A 160 3.23 -17.62 -19.72
C ALA A 160 3.56 -18.20 -18.33
N ASP A 161 4.86 -18.40 -18.06
CA ASP A 161 5.34 -18.90 -16.76
C ASP A 161 5.61 -17.78 -15.76
N ASN A 162 5.45 -16.50 -16.15
CA ASN A 162 5.59 -15.37 -15.23
C ASN A 162 4.25 -15.09 -14.56
N GLU A 163 4.12 -15.53 -13.32
CA GLU A 163 2.87 -15.46 -12.57
C GLU A 163 3.09 -15.02 -11.13
N VAL A 164 2.35 -14.00 -10.69
CA VAL A 164 2.35 -13.53 -9.30
C VAL A 164 0.91 -13.41 -8.80
N ARG A 165 0.68 -13.85 -7.55
CA ARG A 165 -0.62 -13.87 -6.91
C ARG A 165 -0.63 -13.05 -5.64
N ILE A 166 -1.73 -12.32 -5.38
CA ILE A 166 -2.01 -11.69 -4.09
C ILE A 166 -2.54 -12.75 -3.12
N ASP A 167 -1.87 -12.91 -1.98
CA ASP A 167 -2.33 -13.80 -0.90
C ASP A 167 -3.07 -13.06 0.20
N ALA A 168 -2.67 -11.82 0.46
CA ALA A 168 -3.36 -10.95 1.42
C ALA A 168 -3.14 -9.47 1.11
N PHE A 169 -4.18 -8.67 1.31
CA PHE A 169 -4.13 -7.22 1.24
C PHE A 169 -4.98 -6.61 2.35
N SER A 170 -4.44 -5.67 3.09
CA SER A 170 -5.18 -4.92 4.10
C SER A 170 -4.83 -3.44 4.13
N VAL A 171 -5.84 -2.64 4.45
CA VAL A 171 -5.74 -1.20 4.71
C VAL A 171 -6.46 -0.90 6.01
N GLU A 172 -5.77 -0.28 6.97
CA GLU A 172 -6.26 -0.03 8.32
C GLU A 172 -5.96 1.42 8.74
N LEU A 173 -6.85 2.03 9.52
CA LEU A 173 -6.54 3.25 10.30
C LEU A 173 -6.03 2.82 11.67
N VAL A 174 -4.86 3.30 12.09
CA VAL A 174 -4.20 2.94 13.35
C VAL A 174 -3.84 4.17 14.18
#